data_03cc4212997fdb4096a3aa69c2548581
#
_entry.id   03cc4212997fdb4096a3aa69c2548581
#
_cell.length_a   1.000
_cell.length_b   1.000
_cell.length_c   1.000
_cell.angle_alpha   90.00
_cell.angle_beta   90.00
_cell.angle_gamma   90.00
#
_symmetry.space_group_name_H-M   'P 1'
#
loop_
_entity.id
_entity.type
_entity.pdbx_description
1 polymer ?
#
loop_
_entity_poly.entity_id
_entity_poly.type
_entity_poly.pdbx_seq_one_letter_code
_entity_poly.pdbx_strand_id
1 'polypeptide(L)'
;MPLPYRWLTSLMMRYNGSSILIDCGEGTQIAIKEKGWSFKPIDVICFTHYHGDHISGLPGLLLTMGNAMRTEPLTLIGPKGLERVVNALRVIAPELPFEIRFQEIQGAQQVFEMDGYRLIAYR
;
A
#
# COMPACT_ATOMS: atom_id res chain seq x y z
N MET A 1 19.13 -5.48 8.98
CA MET A 1 18.72 -4.60 10.06
C MET A 1 18.62 -3.17 9.56
N PRO A 2 17.54 -2.47 9.82
CA PRO A 2 17.43 -1.09 9.35
C PRO A 2 18.42 -0.17 10.07
N LEU A 3 18.94 0.79 9.35
CA LEU A 3 19.79 1.82 9.92
C LEU A 3 18.93 2.85 10.67
N PRO A 4 19.50 3.63 11.62
CA PRO A 4 18.73 4.55 12.46
C PRO A 4 17.84 5.53 11.70
N TYR A 5 18.21 5.93 10.49
CA TYR A 5 17.45 6.90 9.70
C TYR A 5 16.78 6.26 8.49
N ARG A 6 16.67 4.94 8.47
CA ARG A 6 16.00 4.21 7.40
C ARG A 6 14.79 3.46 7.95
N TRP A 7 13.68 3.61 7.27
CA TRP A 7 12.47 2.87 7.59
C TRP A 7 12.50 1.53 6.88
N LEU A 8 11.71 0.58 7.38
CA LEU A 8 11.58 -0.72 6.76
C LEU A 8 10.98 -0.58 5.37
N THR A 9 11.06 -1.65 4.59
CA THR A 9 10.86 -1.67 3.15
C THR A 9 9.62 -0.91 2.68
N SER A 10 9.84 0.10 1.85
CA SER A 10 8.79 0.83 1.17
C SER A 10 9.39 1.70 0.08
N LEU A 11 8.67 1.84 -1.02
CA LEU A 11 9.03 2.72 -2.13
C LEU A 11 7.77 3.45 -2.59
N MET A 12 7.84 4.76 -2.69
CA MET A 12 6.70 5.57 -3.16
C MET A 12 7.04 6.26 -4.46
N MET A 13 6.13 6.16 -5.42
CA MET A 13 6.26 6.79 -6.73
C MET A 13 5.05 7.68 -6.98
N ARG A 14 5.26 8.81 -7.63
CA ARG A 14 4.20 9.76 -7.97
C ARG A 14 4.13 9.96 -9.47
N TYR A 15 2.91 10.00 -10.00
CA TYR A 15 2.67 10.22 -11.42
C TYR A 15 1.33 10.91 -11.62
N ASN A 16 1.35 12.10 -12.25
CA ASN A 16 0.15 12.86 -12.59
C ASN A 16 -0.84 13.01 -11.41
N GLY A 17 -0.33 13.33 -10.23
CA GLY A 17 -1.17 13.54 -9.05
C GLY A 17 -1.59 12.26 -8.34
N SER A 18 -1.23 11.10 -8.87
CA SER A 18 -1.48 9.81 -8.23
C SER A 18 -0.18 9.26 -7.65
N SER A 19 -0.28 8.53 -6.54
CA SER A 19 0.88 7.92 -5.91
C SER A 19 0.69 6.41 -5.81
N ILE A 20 1.79 5.69 -6.02
CA ILE A 20 1.85 4.23 -5.86
C ILE A 20 2.84 3.95 -4.73
N LEU A 21 2.42 3.14 -3.77
CA LEU A 21 3.30 2.66 -2.72
C LEU A 21 3.64 1.21 -2.99
N ILE A 22 4.92 0.87 -2.95
CA ILE A 22 5.38 -0.50 -3.10
C ILE A 22 5.89 -0.96 -1.74
N ASP A 23 5.23 -1.95 -1.18
CA ASP A 23 5.41 -2.44 0.18
C ASP A 23 5.11 -1.36 1.23
N CYS A 24 4.76 -1.80 2.41
CA CYS A 24 4.33 -0.91 3.49
C CYS A 24 4.86 -1.46 4.81
N GLY A 25 6.16 -1.31 5.02
CA GLY A 25 6.81 -1.75 6.23
C GLY A 25 6.51 -0.85 7.41
N GLU A 26 6.96 -1.26 8.57
CA GLU A 26 6.80 -0.48 9.79
C GLU A 26 7.42 0.90 9.61
N GLY A 27 6.71 1.92 10.06
CA GLY A 27 7.19 3.31 9.97
C GLY A 27 6.95 3.99 8.63
N THR A 28 6.33 3.31 7.66
CA THR A 28 6.08 3.89 6.34
C THR A 28 5.30 5.21 6.44
N GLN A 29 4.26 5.27 7.25
CA GLN A 29 3.47 6.51 7.38
C GLN A 29 4.30 7.65 7.94
N ILE A 30 5.23 7.36 8.84
CA ILE A 30 6.12 8.38 9.42
C ILE A 30 7.09 8.89 8.35
N ALA A 31 7.67 7.97 7.57
CA ALA A 31 8.59 8.33 6.51
C ALA A 31 7.93 9.20 5.44
N ILE A 32 6.70 8.89 5.06
CA ILE A 32 5.94 9.69 4.10
C ILE A 32 5.72 11.11 4.65
N LYS A 33 5.34 11.20 5.91
CA LYS A 33 5.11 12.47 6.57
C LYS A 33 6.40 13.30 6.67
N GLU A 34 7.52 12.67 7.00
CA GLU A 34 8.81 13.35 7.09
C GLU A 34 9.28 13.90 5.75
N LYS A 35 8.94 13.23 4.64
CA LYS A 35 9.24 13.71 3.31
C LYS A 35 8.28 14.80 2.83
N GLY A 36 7.26 15.12 3.62
CA GLY A 36 6.27 16.11 3.25
C GLY A 36 5.30 15.65 2.16
N TRP A 37 5.22 14.35 1.92
CA TRP A 37 4.32 13.80 0.92
C TRP A 37 2.95 13.54 1.55
N SER A 38 1.90 13.69 0.75
CA SER A 38 0.54 13.49 1.20
C SER A 38 0.12 12.03 1.08
N PHE A 39 -0.73 11.59 2.01
CA PHE A 39 -1.34 10.25 1.94
C PHE A 39 -2.53 10.20 0.98
N LYS A 40 -3.18 11.32 0.74
CA LYS A 40 -4.43 11.36 -0.02
C LYS A 40 -4.28 10.86 -1.46
N PRO A 41 -3.23 11.19 -2.20
CA PRO A 41 -3.09 10.73 -3.58
C PRO A 41 -2.62 9.28 -3.72
N ILE A 42 -2.41 8.54 -2.62
CA ILE A 42 -2.04 7.13 -2.71
C ILE A 42 -3.28 6.35 -3.14
N ASP A 43 -3.26 5.86 -4.39
CA ASP A 43 -4.38 5.12 -4.96
C ASP A 43 -4.12 3.63 -5.05
N VAL A 44 -2.86 3.23 -5.03
CA VAL A 44 -2.45 1.85 -5.23
C VAL A 44 -1.32 1.52 -4.26
N ILE A 45 -1.44 0.38 -3.58
CA ILE A 45 -0.36 -0.19 -2.78
C ILE A 45 -0.07 -1.59 -3.31
N CYS A 46 1.17 -1.84 -3.69
CA CYS A 46 1.61 -3.13 -4.21
C CYS A 46 2.48 -3.83 -3.18
N PHE A 47 2.26 -5.11 -2.99
CA PHE A 47 3.07 -5.91 -2.06
C PHE A 47 3.86 -6.95 -2.85
N THR A 48 5.17 -7.03 -2.57
CA THR A 48 6.02 -8.05 -3.19
C THR A 48 5.86 -9.39 -2.49
N HIS A 49 5.65 -9.37 -1.18
CA HIS A 49 5.34 -10.56 -0.38
C HIS A 49 4.81 -10.10 0.99
N TYR A 50 4.47 -11.06 1.88
CA TYR A 50 3.75 -10.75 3.11
C TYR A 50 4.57 -10.95 4.39
N HIS A 51 5.88 -10.87 4.31
CA HIS A 51 6.70 -10.83 5.51
C HIS A 51 6.44 -9.52 6.26
N GLY A 52 6.59 -9.55 7.58
CA GLY A 52 6.26 -8.40 8.41
C GLY A 52 6.96 -7.12 8.02
N ASP A 53 8.22 -7.20 7.57
CA ASP A 53 8.98 -6.03 7.15
C ASP A 53 8.41 -5.36 5.89
N HIS A 54 7.47 -6.01 5.18
CA HIS A 54 6.87 -5.48 3.96
C HIS A 54 5.41 -5.06 4.13
N ILE A 55 4.74 -5.43 5.21
CA ILE A 55 3.31 -5.18 5.35
C ILE A 55 2.89 -4.67 6.74
N SER A 56 3.78 -4.71 7.72
CA SER A 56 3.41 -4.39 9.10
C SER A 56 2.94 -2.95 9.31
N GLY A 57 3.30 -2.04 8.42
CA GLY A 57 2.85 -0.65 8.50
C GLY A 57 1.47 -0.38 7.91
N LEU A 58 0.85 -1.39 7.27
CA LEU A 58 -0.41 -1.19 6.57
C LEU A 58 -1.57 -0.76 7.47
N PRO A 59 -1.84 -1.42 8.62
CA PRO A 59 -2.98 -1.00 9.42
C PRO A 59 -2.90 0.47 9.86
N GLY A 60 -1.74 0.91 10.31
CA GLY A 60 -1.53 2.30 10.70
C GLY A 60 -1.70 3.26 9.55
N LEU A 61 -1.20 2.90 8.37
CA LEU A 61 -1.36 3.73 7.18
C LEU A 61 -2.83 3.86 6.79
N LEU A 62 -3.59 2.76 6.81
CA LEU A 62 -5.01 2.79 6.49
C LEU A 62 -5.80 3.69 7.44
N LEU A 63 -5.51 3.62 8.74
CA LEU A 63 -6.13 4.50 9.72
C LEU A 63 -5.79 5.96 9.45
N THR A 64 -4.54 6.25 9.14
CA THR A 64 -4.10 7.61 8.84
C THR A 64 -4.78 8.14 7.58
N MET A 65 -4.91 7.32 6.55
CA MET A 65 -5.62 7.70 5.33
C MET A 65 -7.09 7.99 5.60
N GLY A 66 -7.74 7.19 6.45
CA GLY A 66 -9.12 7.42 6.84
C GLY A 66 -9.27 8.72 7.62
N ASN A 67 -8.35 9.01 8.53
CA ASN A 67 -8.36 10.25 9.30
C ASN A 67 -8.07 11.47 8.43
N ALA A 68 -7.41 11.29 7.30
CA ALA A 68 -7.18 12.35 6.32
C ALA A 68 -8.36 12.54 5.37
N MET A 69 -9.52 12.00 5.70
CA MET A 69 -10.78 12.18 4.96
C MET A 69 -10.77 11.51 3.57
N ARG A 70 -9.99 10.45 3.40
CA ARG A 70 -10.03 9.71 2.14
C ARG A 70 -11.36 8.99 2.00
N THR A 71 -12.02 9.15 0.88
CA THR A 71 -13.27 8.46 0.55
C THR A 71 -13.17 7.64 -0.73
N GLU A 72 -12.16 7.89 -1.55
CA GLU A 72 -11.95 7.18 -2.82
C GLU A 72 -11.41 5.78 -2.57
N PRO A 73 -11.77 4.80 -3.43
CA PRO A 73 -11.28 3.44 -3.25
C PRO A 73 -9.76 3.36 -3.28
N LEU A 74 -9.22 2.43 -2.51
CA LEU A 74 -7.80 2.11 -2.49
C LEU A 74 -7.62 0.72 -3.08
N THR A 75 -6.74 0.58 -4.06
CA THR A 75 -6.45 -0.69 -4.68
C THR A 75 -5.19 -1.30 -4.07
N LEU A 76 -5.30 -2.54 -3.62
CA LEU A 76 -4.17 -3.31 -3.11
C LEU A 76 -3.86 -4.42 -4.10
N ILE A 77 -2.60 -4.53 -4.50
CA ILE A 77 -2.13 -5.53 -5.46
C ILE A 77 -1.06 -6.36 -4.79
N GLY A 78 -1.14 -7.67 -4.92
CA GLY A 78 -0.14 -8.54 -4.32
C GLY A 78 -0.30 -9.99 -4.70
N PRO A 79 0.63 -10.85 -4.25
CA PRO A 79 0.56 -12.28 -4.50
C PRO A 79 -0.68 -12.93 -3.89
N LYS A 80 -0.93 -14.18 -4.26
CA LYS A 80 -2.03 -14.97 -3.72
C LYS A 80 -2.09 -14.89 -2.20
N GLY A 81 -3.29 -14.73 -1.65
CA GLY A 81 -3.51 -14.61 -0.22
C GLY A 81 -3.61 -13.17 0.27
N LEU A 82 -3.52 -12.20 -0.61
CA LEU A 82 -3.57 -10.78 -0.27
C LEU A 82 -4.79 -10.42 0.58
N GLU A 83 -5.98 -10.79 0.12
CA GLU A 83 -7.21 -10.44 0.82
C GLU A 83 -7.25 -11.06 2.21
N ARG A 84 -6.83 -12.30 2.35
CA ARG A 84 -6.81 -12.98 3.63
C ARG A 84 -5.85 -12.30 4.61
N VAL A 85 -4.65 -11.97 4.15
CA VAL A 85 -3.63 -11.34 4.99
C VAL A 85 -4.09 -9.94 5.42
N VAL A 86 -4.58 -9.15 4.48
CA VAL A 86 -5.01 -7.78 4.78
C VAL A 86 -6.21 -7.78 5.72
N ASN A 87 -7.17 -8.66 5.51
CA ASN A 87 -8.33 -8.74 6.39
C ASN A 87 -7.93 -9.17 7.81
N ALA A 88 -6.93 -10.03 7.96
CA ALA A 88 -6.41 -10.38 9.27
C ALA A 88 -5.76 -9.18 9.97
N LEU A 89 -5.00 -8.38 9.23
CA LEU A 89 -4.36 -7.18 9.78
C LEU A 89 -5.38 -6.10 10.12
N ARG A 90 -6.50 -6.04 9.39
CA ARG A 90 -7.54 -5.03 9.60
C ARG A 90 -8.42 -5.27 10.81
N VAL A 91 -8.15 -6.29 11.59
CA VAL A 91 -8.91 -6.49 12.84
C VAL A 91 -8.84 -5.25 13.73
N ILE A 92 -7.74 -4.51 13.72
CA ILE A 92 -7.59 -3.27 14.49
C ILE A 92 -8.09 -2.03 13.74
N ALA A 93 -8.48 -2.18 12.48
CA ALA A 93 -9.01 -1.08 11.65
C ALA A 93 -10.16 -1.59 10.80
N PRO A 94 -11.25 -2.09 11.42
CA PRO A 94 -12.32 -2.75 10.68
C PRO A 94 -13.18 -1.80 9.88
N GLU A 95 -13.29 -0.55 10.31
CA GLU A 95 -14.13 0.44 9.64
C GLU A 95 -13.29 1.56 9.04
N LEU A 96 -13.40 1.73 7.75
CA LEU A 96 -12.69 2.77 7.02
C LEU A 96 -13.69 3.51 6.14
N PRO A 97 -13.50 4.83 5.93
CA PRO A 97 -14.42 5.60 5.10
C PRO A 97 -14.24 5.39 3.60
N PHE A 98 -13.41 4.44 3.21
CA PHE A 98 -13.18 4.13 1.80
C PHE A 98 -13.18 2.62 1.57
N GLU A 99 -13.47 2.24 0.34
CA GLU A 99 -13.46 0.85 -0.10
C GLU A 99 -12.02 0.39 -0.37
N ILE A 100 -11.71 -0.85 -0.01
CA ILE A 100 -10.46 -1.50 -0.39
C ILE A 100 -10.77 -2.51 -1.49
N ARG A 101 -10.07 -2.38 -2.60
CA ARG A 101 -10.17 -3.30 -3.74
C ARG A 101 -8.93 -4.16 -3.79
N PHE A 102 -9.13 -5.47 -3.88
CA PHE A 102 -8.04 -6.43 -3.90
C PHE A 102 -7.83 -6.97 -5.30
N GLN A 103 -6.56 -6.99 -5.73
CA GLN A 103 -6.18 -7.63 -6.99
C GLN A 103 -5.00 -8.54 -6.73
N GLU A 104 -5.26 -9.85 -6.72
CA GLU A 104 -4.20 -10.84 -6.49
C GLU A 104 -3.54 -11.17 -7.82
N ILE A 105 -2.21 -11.24 -7.79
CA ILE A 105 -1.41 -11.56 -8.97
C ILE A 105 -1.56 -13.05 -9.27
N GLN A 106 -1.90 -13.36 -10.53
CA GLN A 106 -2.04 -14.72 -11.00
C GLN A 106 -1.08 -14.94 -12.16
N GLY A 107 -0.40 -16.09 -12.17
CA GLY A 107 0.53 -16.42 -13.22
C GLY A 107 1.90 -15.75 -13.05
N ALA A 108 2.73 -15.89 -14.09
CA ALA A 108 4.11 -15.39 -14.04
C ALA A 108 4.22 -13.90 -14.35
N GLN A 109 3.23 -13.36 -15.04
CA GLN A 109 3.19 -11.95 -15.39
C GLN A 109 1.74 -11.50 -15.48
N GLN A 110 1.47 -10.32 -14.97
CA GLN A 110 0.14 -9.74 -15.05
C GLN A 110 0.24 -8.23 -15.25
N VAL A 111 -0.63 -7.70 -16.08
CA VAL A 111 -0.70 -6.27 -16.39
C VAL A 111 -1.94 -5.69 -15.75
N PHE A 112 -1.77 -4.59 -15.03
CA PHE A 112 -2.86 -3.83 -14.44
C PHE A 112 -2.93 -2.48 -15.14
N GLU A 113 -4.08 -2.18 -15.74
CA GLU A 113 -4.30 -0.88 -16.35
C GLU A 113 -4.68 0.14 -15.28
N MET A 114 -3.91 1.20 -15.19
CA MET A 114 -4.14 2.30 -14.27
C MET A 114 -4.42 3.57 -15.05
N ASP A 115 -4.86 4.59 -14.35
CA ASP A 115 -5.17 5.87 -14.96
C ASP A 115 -3.88 6.57 -15.37
N GLY A 116 -3.59 6.54 -16.67
CA GLY A 116 -2.42 7.19 -17.23
C GLY A 116 -1.13 6.37 -17.23
N TYR A 117 -1.16 5.11 -16.71
CA TYR A 117 0.03 4.25 -16.72
C TYR A 117 -0.38 2.78 -16.61
N ARG A 118 0.59 1.90 -16.82
CA ARG A 118 0.45 0.46 -16.63
C ARG A 118 1.35 -0.01 -15.53
N LEU A 119 0.83 -0.95 -14.73
CA LEU A 119 1.63 -1.66 -13.75
C LEU A 119 1.81 -3.10 -14.24
N ILE A 120 3.06 -3.54 -14.37
CA ILE A 120 3.37 -4.90 -14.81
C ILE A 120 4.01 -5.63 -13.64
N ALA A 121 3.37 -6.72 -13.21
CA ALA A 121 3.87 -7.55 -12.14
C ALA A 121 4.53 -8.79 -12.71
N TYR A 122 5.75 -9.05 -12.29
CA TYR A 122 6.51 -10.25 -12.67
C TYR A 122 6.69 -11.14 -11.46
N ARG A 123 6.68 -12.42 -11.73
CA ARG A 123 6.93 -13.41 -10.71
C ARG A 123 8.39 -13.84 -10.71
#